data_47d720de81f139181a3069971ed0f6b1
#
_entry.id   47d720de81f139181a3069971ed0f6b1
#
_cell.length_a   1.000
_cell.length_b   1.000
_cell.length_c   1.000
_cell.angle_alpha   90.00
_cell.angle_beta   90.00
_cell.angle_gamma   90.00
#
_symmetry.space_group_name_H-M   'P 1'
#
loop_
_entity.id
_entity.type
_entity.pdbx_description
1 polymer ?
#
loop_
_entity_poly.entity_id
_entity_poly.type
_entity_poly.pdbx_seq_one_letter_code
_entity_poly.pdbx_strand_id
1 'polypeptide(L)'
;YAIHPDEVANLVEELAEQNYQSDQRVAEQTLASQIRKGKGLQRIKHTLKAKQLDTELITEELQNIDWYEQAYQLKVKKFGEAVTKDPKKKAKQIRFLQYRGFDMDVIMKAVARTSEEE
;
A
#
# COMPACT_ATOMS: atom_id res chain seq x y z
N TYR A 1 1.32 45.66 17.25
CA TYR A 1 2.04 44.42 17.52
C TYR A 1 3.25 44.32 16.64
N ALA A 2 4.39 44.57 17.19
CA ALA A 2 5.65 44.37 16.50
C ALA A 2 6.11 42.95 16.77
N ILE A 3 5.72 41.99 15.92
CA ILE A 3 6.28 40.66 15.96
C ILE A 3 7.66 40.76 15.31
N HIS A 4 8.68 40.33 16.04
CA HIS A 4 10.05 40.33 15.52
C HIS A 4 10.16 39.39 14.35
N PRO A 5 10.81 39.77 13.22
CA PRO A 5 10.91 38.92 12.04
C PRO A 5 11.52 37.53 12.33
N ASP A 6 12.47 37.44 13.24
CA ASP A 6 13.11 36.18 13.62
C ASP A 6 12.12 35.23 14.32
N GLU A 7 11.20 35.78 15.11
CA GLU A 7 10.16 34.98 15.78
C GLU A 7 9.16 34.43 14.78
N VAL A 8 8.81 35.19 13.75
CA VAL A 8 7.91 34.74 12.70
C VAL A 8 8.54 33.60 11.89
N ALA A 9 9.83 33.73 11.54
CA ALA A 9 10.55 32.71 10.81
C ALA A 9 10.62 31.39 11.59
N ASN A 10 10.94 31.45 12.89
CA ASN A 10 11.00 30.26 13.76
C ASN A 10 9.63 29.58 13.89
N LEU A 11 8.56 30.35 13.97
CA LEU A 11 7.21 29.82 14.07
C LEU A 11 6.81 29.06 12.79
N VAL A 12 7.18 29.60 11.63
CA VAL A 12 6.87 28.95 10.34
C VAL A 12 7.63 27.61 10.21
N GLU A 13 8.91 27.56 10.59
CA GLU A 13 9.70 26.33 10.56
C GLU A 13 9.11 25.28 11.50
N GLU A 14 8.70 25.66 12.70
CA GLU A 14 8.12 24.78 13.69
C GLU A 14 6.79 24.19 13.20
N LEU A 15 5.93 25.00 12.58
CA LEU A 15 4.67 24.53 11.99
C LEU A 15 4.91 23.57 10.84
N ALA A 16 5.94 23.81 10.00
CA ALA A 16 6.28 22.91 8.89
C ALA A 16 6.74 21.54 9.40
N GLU A 17 7.55 21.49 10.46
CA GLU A 17 7.97 20.23 11.08
C GLU A 17 6.79 19.47 11.67
N GLN A 18 5.88 20.15 12.36
CA GLN A 18 4.69 19.52 12.92
C GLN A 18 3.80 18.94 11.85
N ASN A 19 3.60 19.65 10.73
CA ASN A 19 2.82 19.19 9.62
C ASN A 19 3.44 17.94 8.98
N TYR A 20 4.76 17.92 8.82
CA TYR A 20 5.48 16.77 8.27
C TYR A 20 5.30 15.53 9.14
N GLN A 21 5.46 15.67 10.46
CA GLN A 21 5.28 14.57 11.42
C GLN A 21 3.83 14.06 11.41
N SER A 22 2.86 14.96 11.31
CA SER A 22 1.44 14.62 11.25
C SER A 22 1.13 13.84 9.97
N ASP A 23 1.67 14.28 8.82
CA ASP A 23 1.49 13.60 7.54
C ASP A 23 2.13 12.21 7.54
N GLN A 24 3.31 12.07 8.15
CA GLN A 24 3.99 10.79 8.33
C GLN A 24 3.11 9.80 9.09
N ARG A 25 2.53 10.26 10.21
CA ARG A 25 1.65 9.41 11.03
C ARG A 25 0.39 9.00 10.26
N VAL A 26 -0.23 9.93 9.56
CA VAL A 26 -1.44 9.65 8.77
C VAL A 26 -1.11 8.66 7.64
N ALA A 27 0.05 8.84 6.97
CA ALA A 27 0.49 7.95 5.91
C ALA A 27 0.71 6.52 6.44
N GLU A 28 1.35 6.37 7.59
CA GLU A 28 1.58 5.08 8.23
C GLU A 28 0.26 4.41 8.64
N GLN A 29 -0.66 5.16 9.21
CA GLN A 29 -1.98 4.66 9.60
C GLN A 29 -2.79 4.23 8.37
N THR A 30 -2.71 5.01 7.30
CA THR A 30 -3.38 4.69 6.02
C THR A 30 -2.82 3.39 5.45
N LEU A 31 -1.49 3.24 5.44
CA LEU A 31 -0.84 2.02 4.98
C LEU A 31 -1.33 0.79 5.76
N ALA A 32 -1.30 0.85 7.08
CA ALA A 32 -1.73 -0.25 7.93
C ALA A 32 -3.20 -0.61 7.68
N SER A 33 -4.07 0.39 7.55
CA SER A 33 -5.49 0.20 7.27
C SER A 33 -5.71 -0.47 5.91
N GLN A 34 -5.01 0.00 4.87
CA GLN A 34 -5.16 -0.54 3.52
C GLN A 34 -4.66 -1.99 3.43
N ILE A 35 -3.56 -2.31 4.12
CA ILE A 35 -3.05 -3.68 4.17
C ILE A 35 -4.08 -4.61 4.83
N ARG A 36 -4.68 -4.19 5.94
CA ARG A 36 -5.73 -4.97 6.61
C ARG A 36 -6.95 -5.20 5.71
N LYS A 37 -7.25 -4.24 4.83
CA LYS A 37 -8.34 -4.35 3.87
C LYS A 37 -7.98 -5.16 2.63
N GLY A 38 -6.74 -5.63 2.53
CA GLY A 38 -6.27 -6.44 1.41
C GLY A 38 -5.99 -5.63 0.15
N LYS A 39 -5.56 -4.39 0.29
CA LYS A 39 -5.22 -3.54 -0.86
C LYS A 39 -3.77 -3.74 -1.26
N GLY A 40 -3.47 -3.71 -2.56
CA GLY A 40 -2.12 -3.81 -3.09
C GLY A 40 -1.42 -2.46 -3.18
N LEU A 41 -0.15 -2.49 -3.62
CA LEU A 41 0.71 -1.31 -3.68
C LEU A 41 0.10 -0.15 -4.48
N GLN A 42 -0.43 -0.42 -5.67
CA GLN A 42 -0.97 0.63 -6.54
C GLN A 42 -2.21 1.29 -5.92
N ARG A 43 -3.03 0.51 -5.24
CA ARG A 43 -4.23 1.02 -4.57
C ARG A 43 -3.86 1.90 -3.38
N ILE A 44 -2.82 1.50 -2.63
CA ILE A 44 -2.30 2.28 -1.50
C ILE A 44 -1.73 3.60 -1.98
N LYS A 45 -0.92 3.59 -3.05
CA LYS A 45 -0.38 4.81 -3.65
C LYS A 45 -1.49 5.75 -4.09
N HIS A 46 -2.53 5.21 -4.72
CA HIS A 46 -3.69 5.99 -5.16
C HIS A 46 -4.41 6.63 -3.97
N THR A 47 -4.61 5.89 -2.89
CA THR A 47 -5.24 6.38 -1.67
C THR A 47 -4.44 7.51 -1.02
N LEU A 48 -3.11 7.35 -0.94
CA LEU A 48 -2.22 8.39 -0.40
C LEU A 48 -2.29 9.66 -1.26
N LYS A 49 -2.26 9.50 -2.57
CA LYS A 49 -2.35 10.63 -3.49
C LYS A 49 -3.69 11.37 -3.34
N ALA A 50 -4.79 10.62 -3.19
CA ALA A 50 -6.12 11.20 -2.97
C ALA A 50 -6.19 12.01 -1.68
N LYS A 51 -5.40 11.63 -0.65
CA LYS A 51 -5.29 12.35 0.61
C LYS A 51 -4.22 13.44 0.58
N GLN A 52 -3.60 13.67 -0.57
CA GLN A 52 -2.51 14.64 -0.75
C GLN A 52 -1.29 14.33 0.13
N LEU A 53 -1.03 13.03 0.35
CA LEU A 53 0.13 12.55 1.09
C LEU A 53 1.20 12.04 0.13
N ASP A 54 2.47 12.34 0.42
CA ASP A 54 3.59 11.89 -0.39
C ASP A 54 3.95 10.45 -0.04
N THR A 55 4.08 9.58 -1.04
CA THR A 55 4.47 8.19 -0.83
C THR A 55 5.89 8.07 -0.27
N GLU A 56 6.73 9.08 -0.42
CA GLU A 56 8.07 9.10 0.17
C GLU A 56 8.04 9.02 1.70
N LEU A 57 6.94 9.44 2.32
CA LEU A 57 6.77 9.35 3.78
C LEU A 57 6.82 7.91 4.29
N ILE A 58 6.47 6.94 3.46
CA ILE A 58 6.40 5.53 3.84
C ILE A 58 7.18 4.62 2.86
N THR A 59 8.17 5.16 2.16
CA THR A 59 8.96 4.40 1.19
C THR A 59 9.61 3.18 1.82
N GLU A 60 10.22 3.33 3.00
CA GLU A 60 10.87 2.23 3.71
C GLU A 60 9.87 1.15 4.09
N GLU A 61 8.73 1.55 4.63
CA GLU A 61 7.66 0.61 5.00
C GLU A 61 7.13 -0.13 3.78
N LEU A 62 6.95 0.56 2.65
CA LEU A 62 6.49 -0.05 1.41
C LEU A 62 7.49 -1.08 0.87
N GLN A 63 8.80 -0.80 0.99
CA GLN A 63 9.86 -1.71 0.54
C GLN A 63 9.95 -2.96 1.39
N ASN A 64 9.57 -2.87 2.67
CA ASN A 64 9.64 -3.99 3.61
C ASN A 64 8.44 -4.94 3.52
N ILE A 65 7.41 -4.59 2.77
CA ILE A 65 6.23 -5.42 2.61
C ILE A 65 6.44 -6.44 1.48
N ASP A 66 6.16 -7.70 1.77
CA ASP A 66 6.14 -8.75 0.74
C ASP A 66 4.79 -8.75 0.04
N TRP A 67 4.70 -8.04 -1.07
CA TRP A 67 3.47 -7.90 -1.85
C TRP A 67 3.02 -9.22 -2.47
N TYR A 68 3.96 -10.08 -2.80
CA TYR A 68 3.68 -11.41 -3.31
C TYR A 68 2.94 -12.25 -2.27
N GLU A 69 3.42 -12.25 -1.02
CA GLU A 69 2.77 -12.95 0.07
C GLU A 69 1.37 -12.38 0.35
N GLN A 70 1.24 -11.05 0.32
CA GLN A 70 -0.06 -10.39 0.51
C GLN A 70 -1.06 -10.83 -0.57
N ALA A 71 -0.64 -10.85 -1.82
CA ALA A 71 -1.49 -11.27 -2.94
C ALA A 71 -1.87 -12.74 -2.82
N TYR A 72 -0.93 -13.59 -2.46
CA TYR A 72 -1.16 -15.02 -2.28
C TYR A 72 -2.18 -15.29 -1.17
N GLN A 73 -2.03 -14.63 -0.02
CA GLN A 73 -2.97 -14.80 1.09
C GLN A 73 -4.39 -14.39 0.72
N LEU A 74 -4.56 -13.33 -0.05
CA LEU A 74 -5.85 -12.90 -0.55
C LEU A 74 -6.44 -13.91 -1.52
N LYS A 75 -5.62 -14.44 -2.43
CA LYS A 75 -6.04 -15.47 -3.38
C LYS A 75 -6.51 -16.73 -2.64
N VAL A 76 -5.75 -17.17 -1.65
CA VAL A 76 -6.10 -18.35 -0.85
C VAL A 76 -7.40 -18.12 -0.08
N LYS A 77 -7.55 -16.97 0.52
CA LYS A 77 -8.74 -16.63 1.30
C LYS A 77 -10.00 -16.64 0.45
N LYS A 78 -9.92 -16.19 -0.80
CA LYS A 78 -11.10 -16.08 -1.67
C LYS A 78 -11.31 -17.30 -2.56
N PHE A 79 -10.26 -17.88 -3.11
CA PHE A 79 -10.32 -18.92 -4.13
C PHE A 79 -9.74 -20.27 -3.69
N GLY A 80 -9.00 -20.30 -2.56
CA GLY A 80 -8.33 -21.50 -2.08
C GLY A 80 -6.89 -21.62 -2.56
N GLU A 81 -6.19 -22.62 -2.05
CA GLU A 81 -4.75 -22.84 -2.31
C GLU A 81 -4.46 -23.48 -3.66
N ALA A 82 -5.42 -24.18 -4.23
CA ALA A 82 -5.23 -24.93 -5.47
C ALA A 82 -4.99 -23.99 -6.65
N VAL A 83 -4.01 -24.35 -7.50
CA VAL A 83 -3.78 -23.65 -8.76
C VAL A 83 -4.81 -24.16 -9.76
N THR A 84 -5.59 -23.24 -10.31
CA THR A 84 -6.60 -23.61 -11.31
C THR A 84 -5.98 -23.80 -12.69
N LYS A 85 -6.46 -24.81 -13.41
CA LYS A 85 -6.10 -25.06 -14.80
C LYS A 85 -7.11 -24.44 -15.76
N ASP A 86 -8.26 -23.98 -15.24
CA ASP A 86 -9.31 -23.38 -16.05
C ASP A 86 -8.94 -21.92 -16.37
N PRO A 87 -8.78 -21.55 -17.65
CA PRO A 87 -8.43 -20.17 -18.02
C PRO A 87 -9.43 -19.14 -17.53
N LYS A 88 -10.71 -19.46 -17.46
CA LYS A 88 -11.76 -18.54 -16.98
C LYS A 88 -11.61 -18.26 -15.49
N LYS A 89 -11.36 -19.30 -14.70
CA LYS A 89 -11.13 -19.15 -13.26
C LYS A 89 -9.84 -18.40 -12.98
N LYS A 90 -8.78 -18.70 -13.74
CA LYS A 90 -7.51 -17.99 -13.62
C LYS A 90 -7.66 -16.51 -13.93
N ALA A 91 -8.37 -16.18 -15.01
CA ALA A 91 -8.64 -14.79 -15.37
C ALA A 91 -9.42 -14.06 -14.26
N LYS A 92 -10.36 -14.73 -13.63
CA LYS A 92 -11.14 -14.18 -12.53
C LYS A 92 -10.26 -13.87 -11.32
N GLN A 93 -9.33 -14.77 -10.99
CA GLN A 93 -8.36 -14.56 -9.90
C GLN A 93 -7.45 -13.37 -10.20
N ILE A 94 -6.95 -13.28 -11.43
CA ILE A 94 -6.09 -12.18 -11.88
C ILE A 94 -6.82 -10.85 -11.76
N ARG A 95 -8.04 -10.76 -12.25
CA ARG A 95 -8.86 -9.54 -12.17
C ARG A 95 -9.14 -9.12 -10.74
N PHE A 96 -9.39 -10.08 -9.87
CA PHE A 96 -9.61 -9.81 -8.46
C PHE A 96 -8.41 -9.13 -7.83
N LEU A 97 -7.22 -9.68 -8.05
CA LEU A 97 -5.98 -9.11 -7.51
C LEU A 97 -5.62 -7.79 -8.17
N GLN A 98 -5.84 -7.65 -9.47
CA GLN A 98 -5.67 -6.38 -10.19
C GLN A 98 -6.55 -5.29 -9.61
N TYR A 99 -7.80 -5.60 -9.35
CA TYR A 99 -8.75 -4.66 -8.76
C TYR A 99 -8.30 -4.21 -7.37
N ARG A 100 -7.64 -5.11 -6.63
CA ARG A 100 -7.08 -4.78 -5.31
C ARG A 100 -5.83 -3.91 -5.39
N GLY A 101 -5.23 -3.77 -6.56
CA GLY A 101 -4.09 -2.88 -6.79
C GLY A 101 -2.72 -3.54 -6.78
N PHE A 102 -2.64 -4.85 -6.96
CA PHE A 102 -1.37 -5.56 -7.07
C PHE A 102 -0.79 -5.45 -8.49
N ASP A 103 0.54 -5.48 -8.58
CA ASP A 103 1.24 -5.47 -9.87
C ASP A 103 1.08 -6.82 -10.58
N MET A 104 1.10 -6.80 -11.91
CA MET A 104 0.87 -8.00 -12.71
C MET A 104 1.88 -9.11 -12.43
N ASP A 105 3.16 -8.78 -12.26
CA ASP A 105 4.20 -9.77 -11.93
C ASP A 105 3.89 -10.48 -10.62
N VAL A 106 3.47 -9.72 -9.61
CA VAL A 106 3.08 -10.24 -8.29
C VAL A 106 1.85 -11.14 -8.43
N ILE A 107 0.86 -10.70 -9.21
CA ILE A 107 -0.38 -11.44 -9.43
C ILE A 107 -0.10 -12.79 -10.10
N MET A 108 0.70 -12.79 -11.17
CA MET A 108 1.00 -14.01 -11.92
C MET A 108 1.74 -15.03 -11.05
N LYS A 109 2.67 -14.57 -10.22
CA LYS A 109 3.38 -15.45 -9.28
C LYS A 109 2.43 -16.00 -8.21
N ALA A 110 1.53 -15.15 -7.69
CA ALA A 110 0.60 -15.54 -6.64
C ALA A 110 -0.41 -16.58 -7.12
N VAL A 111 -0.97 -16.42 -8.33
CA VAL A 111 -1.94 -17.38 -8.86
C VAL A 111 -1.29 -18.69 -9.30
N ALA A 112 0.01 -18.68 -9.58
CA ALA A 112 0.76 -19.89 -9.97
C ALA A 112 1.38 -20.60 -8.76
N ARG A 113 1.42 -19.97 -7.59
CA ARG A 113 2.02 -20.54 -6.38
C ARG A 113 1.14 -21.65 -5.80
N THR A 114 1.77 -22.78 -5.47
CA THR A 114 1.13 -23.86 -4.72
C THR A 114 1.63 -23.86 -3.28
N SER A 115 0.88 -24.51 -2.38
CA SER A 115 1.30 -24.65 -0.97
C SER A 115 2.60 -25.45 -0.81
N GLU A 116 3.00 -26.19 -1.84
CA GLU A 116 4.22 -27.00 -1.86
C GLU A 116 5.49 -26.20 -2.20
N GLU A 117 5.33 -24.96 -2.67
CA GLU A 117 6.42 -24.11 -3.14
C GLU A 117 6.95 -23.13 -2.05
N GLU A 118 6.72 -23.42 -0.81
CA GLU A 118 7.21 -22.54 0.27
C GLU A 118 8.73 -22.52 0.40
#